data_93fab0d2eb7b774063e475aa033e0c67
#
_entry.id   93fab0d2eb7b774063e475aa033e0c67
#
_cell.length_a   1.000
_cell.length_b   1.000
_cell.length_c   1.000
_cell.angle_alpha   90.00
_cell.angle_beta   90.00
_cell.angle_gamma   90.00
#
_symmetry.space_group_name_H-M   'P 1'
#
loop_
_entity.id
_entity.type
_entity.pdbx_description
1 polymer ?
#
loop_
_entity_poly.entity_id
_entity_poly.type
_entity_poly.pdbx_seq_one_letter_code
_entity_poly.pdbx_strand_id
1 'polypeptide(L)'
;RTRFDLEMMVEIGFCKGIENYSRHLSGRKAGEPPPTLIDYLPRDSLMFVDESHVTIPQVGGMYRGDRARKENLVNYGFRLPSALDNRPLMFEEFERLLPQTTFVSATPADYEKKHAGQVVEQLVRPTGLVDPMLEVRPAQTQVDDLLSEIRIRVDRKERVLVTTLSKRMAED
;
A
#
# COMPACT_ATOMS: atom_id res chain seq x y z
N ARG A 1 3.96 -17.32 -25.87
CA ARG A 1 3.51 -16.07 -25.27
C ARG A 1 4.34 -14.87 -25.76
N THR A 2 5.67 -14.88 -25.65
CA THR A 2 6.53 -13.76 -26.04
C THR A 2 6.32 -13.30 -27.50
N ARG A 3 6.16 -14.26 -28.43
CA ARG A 3 5.85 -13.93 -29.84
C ARG A 3 4.52 -13.18 -29.95
N PHE A 4 3.49 -13.69 -29.31
CA PHE A 4 2.18 -13.03 -29.25
C PHE A 4 2.25 -11.63 -28.64
N ASP A 5 2.98 -11.50 -27.49
CA ASP A 5 3.16 -10.20 -26.85
C ASP A 5 3.87 -9.19 -27.78
N LEU A 6 4.87 -9.65 -28.56
CA LEU A 6 5.57 -8.83 -29.56
C LEU A 6 4.65 -8.42 -30.73
N GLU A 7 3.87 -9.35 -31.24
CA GLU A 7 2.87 -9.07 -32.30
C GLU A 7 1.89 -8.01 -31.82
N MET A 8 1.33 -8.15 -30.62
CA MET A 8 0.44 -7.17 -30.01
C MET A 8 1.08 -5.80 -29.82
N MET A 9 2.35 -5.74 -29.39
CA MET A 9 3.08 -4.47 -29.25
C MET A 9 3.31 -3.79 -30.60
N VAL A 10 3.53 -4.55 -31.66
CA VAL A 10 3.71 -4.00 -33.02
C VAL A 10 2.38 -3.51 -33.58
N GLU A 11 1.30 -4.26 -33.41
CA GLU A 11 -0.01 -3.95 -34.01
C GLU A 11 -0.75 -2.82 -33.28
N ILE A 12 -0.78 -2.84 -31.96
CA ILE A 12 -1.59 -1.92 -31.14
C ILE A 12 -0.80 -1.10 -30.13
N GLY A 13 0.54 -1.24 -30.10
CA GLY A 13 1.42 -0.52 -29.17
C GLY A 13 1.35 -0.99 -27.71
N PHE A 14 0.65 -2.08 -27.42
CA PHE A 14 0.43 -2.58 -26.06
C PHE A 14 0.30 -4.11 -26.03
N CYS A 15 0.70 -4.72 -24.91
CA CYS A 15 0.36 -6.09 -24.58
C CYS A 15 0.04 -6.23 -23.09
N LYS A 16 -0.78 -7.22 -22.73
CA LYS A 16 -1.09 -7.50 -21.32
C LYS A 16 0.17 -7.99 -20.60
N GLY A 17 0.58 -7.27 -19.57
CA GLY A 17 1.80 -7.57 -18.82
C GLY A 17 3.04 -6.89 -19.41
N ILE A 18 2.88 -5.80 -20.16
CA ILE A 18 3.97 -5.02 -20.77
C ILE A 18 5.02 -4.58 -19.73
N GLU A 19 4.62 -4.40 -18.48
CA GLU A 19 5.51 -4.07 -17.37
C GLU A 19 6.62 -5.11 -17.13
N ASN A 20 6.42 -6.36 -17.55
CA ASN A 20 7.45 -7.41 -17.47
C ASN A 20 8.61 -7.20 -18.46
N TYR A 21 8.42 -6.29 -19.41
CA TYR A 21 9.42 -5.87 -20.39
C TYR A 21 10.03 -4.50 -20.06
N SER A 22 9.66 -3.92 -18.92
CA SER A 22 10.03 -2.54 -18.51
C SER A 22 11.53 -2.25 -18.61
N ARG A 23 12.39 -3.22 -18.26
CA ARG A 23 13.84 -3.10 -18.39
C ARG A 23 14.27 -2.81 -19.83
N HIS A 24 13.71 -3.54 -20.79
CA HIS A 24 14.04 -3.39 -22.21
C HIS A 24 13.50 -2.08 -22.78
N LEU A 25 12.31 -1.66 -22.34
CA LEU A 25 11.68 -0.41 -22.78
C LEU A 25 12.37 0.83 -22.19
N SER A 26 12.83 0.75 -20.95
CA SER A 26 13.50 1.87 -20.25
C SER A 26 15.01 1.94 -20.49
N GLY A 27 15.61 0.90 -21.10
CA GLY A 27 17.06 0.81 -21.31
C GLY A 27 17.86 0.57 -20.02
N ARG A 28 17.22 0.20 -18.93
CA ARG A 28 17.89 -0.08 -17.64
C ARG A 28 18.62 -1.43 -17.67
N LYS A 29 19.61 -1.56 -16.79
CA LYS A 29 20.38 -2.80 -16.65
C LYS A 29 19.61 -3.86 -15.86
N ALA A 30 20.01 -5.12 -16.00
CA ALA A 30 19.46 -6.21 -15.20
C ALA A 30 19.69 -5.94 -13.71
N GLY A 31 18.65 -6.15 -12.89
CA GLY A 31 18.67 -5.91 -11.45
C GLY A 31 18.30 -4.47 -11.02
N GLU A 32 18.33 -3.50 -11.93
CA GLU A 32 17.86 -2.15 -11.62
C GLU A 32 16.32 -2.11 -11.52
N PRO A 33 15.74 -1.34 -10.57
CA PRO A 33 14.30 -1.19 -10.47
C PRO A 33 13.74 -0.36 -11.64
N PRO A 34 12.45 -0.49 -11.98
CA PRO A 34 11.81 0.40 -12.93
C PRO A 34 11.72 1.82 -12.35
N PRO A 35 11.50 2.85 -13.19
CA PRO A 35 11.14 4.17 -12.71
C PRO A 35 9.93 4.12 -11.79
N THR A 36 9.97 4.85 -10.71
CA THR A 36 8.90 4.98 -9.71
C THR A 36 8.34 6.38 -9.71
N LEU A 37 7.23 6.61 -9.03
CA LEU A 37 6.65 7.94 -8.86
C LEU A 37 7.66 8.94 -8.27
N ILE A 38 8.55 8.48 -7.40
CA ILE A 38 9.56 9.33 -6.74
C ILE A 38 10.55 9.90 -7.77
N ASP A 39 10.87 9.14 -8.83
CA ASP A 39 11.78 9.60 -9.90
C ASP A 39 11.23 10.82 -10.65
N TYR A 40 9.92 11.07 -10.61
CA TYR A 40 9.26 12.19 -11.28
C TYR A 40 9.07 13.41 -10.38
N LEU A 41 9.39 13.32 -9.09
CA LEU A 41 9.25 14.44 -8.17
C LEU A 41 10.40 15.44 -8.38
N PRO A 42 10.15 16.74 -8.24
CA PRO A 42 11.20 17.75 -8.17
C PRO A 42 12.18 17.45 -7.04
N ARG A 43 13.44 17.82 -7.21
CA ARG A 43 14.49 17.57 -6.20
C ARG A 43 14.26 18.27 -4.86
N ASP A 44 13.54 19.38 -4.88
CA ASP A 44 13.16 20.21 -3.74
C ASP A 44 11.75 19.91 -3.23
N SER A 45 11.17 18.78 -3.62
CA SER A 45 9.85 18.35 -3.16
C SER A 45 9.86 18.04 -1.67
N LEU A 46 8.70 18.26 -1.04
CA LEU A 46 8.42 17.86 0.34
C LEU A 46 7.46 16.68 0.31
N MET A 47 7.83 15.59 0.98
CA MET A 47 7.03 14.38 1.06
C MET A 47 6.37 14.27 2.44
N PHE A 48 5.08 13.92 2.44
CA PHE A 48 4.35 13.57 3.65
C PHE A 48 3.97 12.10 3.60
N VAL A 49 4.41 11.34 4.59
CA VAL A 49 4.07 9.91 4.73
C VAL A 49 3.04 9.80 5.84
N ASP A 50 1.78 9.64 5.42
CA ASP A 50 0.66 9.48 6.35
C ASP A 50 0.59 8.06 6.90
N GLU A 51 0.11 7.91 8.14
CA GLU A 51 0.10 6.64 8.88
C GLU A 51 1.44 5.91 8.76
N SER A 52 2.53 6.64 8.96
CA SER A 52 3.88 6.17 8.67
C SER A 52 4.24 4.89 9.41
N HIS A 53 3.75 4.70 10.64
CA HIS A 53 3.94 3.48 11.44
C HIS A 53 3.42 2.19 10.75
N VAL A 54 2.50 2.32 9.79
CA VAL A 54 2.00 1.23 8.94
C VAL A 54 2.64 1.28 7.55
N THR A 55 2.72 2.47 6.96
CA THR A 55 3.21 2.67 5.59
C THR A 55 4.67 2.23 5.44
N ILE A 56 5.55 2.60 6.36
CA ILE A 56 6.97 2.25 6.28
C ILE A 56 7.23 0.74 6.33
N PRO A 57 6.66 -0.03 7.28
CA PRO A 57 6.77 -1.49 7.25
C PRO A 57 6.20 -2.14 5.99
N GLN A 58 5.09 -1.61 5.44
CA GLN A 58 4.51 -2.12 4.19
C GLN A 58 5.46 -1.93 3.02
N VAL A 59 6.05 -0.75 2.87
CA VAL A 59 7.07 -0.49 1.84
C VAL A 59 8.25 -1.44 2.00
N GLY A 60 8.72 -1.65 3.22
CA GLY A 60 9.80 -2.59 3.53
C GLY A 60 9.51 -4.04 3.15
N GLY A 61 8.24 -4.46 3.22
CA GLY A 61 7.81 -5.82 2.87
C GLY A 61 7.57 -6.06 1.38
N MET A 62 7.37 -5.03 0.58
CA MET A 62 6.93 -5.13 -0.83
C MET A 62 7.90 -5.94 -1.70
N TYR A 63 9.19 -5.64 -1.63
CA TYR A 63 10.20 -6.28 -2.47
C TYR A 63 10.24 -7.80 -2.29
N ARG A 64 10.28 -8.28 -1.05
CA ARG A 64 10.41 -9.71 -0.75
C ARG A 64 9.21 -10.51 -1.23
N GLY A 65 8.00 -9.98 -1.01
CA GLY A 65 6.76 -10.61 -1.46
C GLY A 65 6.66 -10.71 -2.99
N ASP A 66 6.99 -9.64 -3.71
CA ASP A 66 7.01 -9.62 -5.17
C ASP A 66 8.08 -10.57 -5.73
N ARG A 67 9.27 -10.55 -5.16
CA ARG A 67 10.40 -11.39 -5.58
C ARG A 67 10.07 -12.87 -5.48
N ALA A 68 9.58 -13.34 -4.35
CA ALA A 68 9.23 -14.74 -4.12
C ALA A 68 8.19 -15.24 -5.13
N ARG A 69 7.16 -14.43 -5.42
CA ARG A 69 6.16 -14.77 -6.43
C ARG A 69 6.75 -14.86 -7.83
N LYS A 70 7.56 -13.91 -8.23
CA LYS A 70 8.12 -13.82 -9.58
C LYS A 70 9.18 -14.87 -9.86
N GLU A 71 9.99 -15.22 -8.88
CA GLU A 71 10.96 -16.32 -9.01
C GLU A 71 10.29 -17.63 -9.41
N ASN A 72 9.17 -17.98 -8.78
CA ASN A 72 8.40 -19.15 -9.18
C ASN A 72 7.93 -19.04 -10.64
N LEU A 73 7.39 -17.88 -11.05
CA LEU A 73 6.90 -17.69 -12.42
C LEU A 73 8.02 -17.78 -13.47
N VAL A 74 9.20 -17.31 -13.15
CA VAL A 74 10.39 -17.39 -14.04
C VAL A 74 10.95 -18.80 -14.07
N ASN A 75 11.14 -19.42 -12.90
CA ASN A 75 11.71 -20.77 -12.79
C ASN A 75 10.88 -21.83 -13.50
N TYR A 76 9.56 -21.69 -13.47
CA TYR A 76 8.63 -22.58 -14.21
C TYR A 76 8.31 -22.11 -15.64
N GLY A 77 9.01 -21.11 -16.17
CA GLY A 77 8.88 -20.67 -17.56
C GLY A 77 7.62 -19.87 -17.91
N PHE A 78 6.84 -19.43 -16.91
CA PHE A 78 5.65 -18.59 -17.12
C PHE A 78 5.98 -17.13 -17.44
N ARG A 79 7.18 -16.68 -17.06
CA ARG A 79 7.68 -15.31 -17.30
C ARG A 79 9.13 -15.34 -17.75
N LEU A 80 9.55 -14.30 -18.50
CA LEU A 80 10.94 -14.08 -18.82
C LEU A 80 11.74 -13.63 -17.58
N PRO A 81 13.06 -13.88 -17.54
CA PRO A 81 13.92 -13.38 -16.46
C PRO A 81 13.80 -11.87 -16.21
N SER A 82 13.56 -11.08 -17.26
CA SER A 82 13.35 -9.62 -17.15
C SER A 82 12.13 -9.22 -16.33
N ALA A 83 11.19 -10.13 -16.10
CA ALA A 83 10.06 -9.87 -15.19
C ALA A 83 10.51 -9.62 -13.74
N LEU A 84 11.69 -10.15 -13.36
CA LEU A 84 12.29 -9.91 -12.03
C LEU A 84 12.76 -8.47 -11.84
N ASP A 85 13.02 -7.74 -12.93
CA ASP A 85 13.49 -6.36 -12.89
C ASP A 85 12.33 -5.35 -12.79
N ASN A 86 11.10 -5.75 -13.14
CA ASN A 86 9.90 -4.99 -12.81
C ASN A 86 9.50 -5.28 -11.35
N ARG A 87 10.11 -4.62 -10.43
CA ARG A 87 10.02 -4.89 -9.00
C ARG A 87 9.82 -3.61 -8.18
N PRO A 88 9.24 -3.71 -6.99
CA PRO A 88 9.30 -2.63 -6.02
C PRO A 88 10.75 -2.27 -5.67
N LEU A 89 10.96 -1.06 -5.21
CA LEU A 89 12.23 -0.66 -4.61
C LEU A 89 12.56 -1.56 -3.42
N MET A 90 13.83 -1.87 -3.24
CA MET A 90 14.33 -2.34 -1.94
C MET A 90 14.20 -1.19 -0.94
N PHE A 91 14.12 -1.51 0.34
CA PHE A 91 13.89 -0.47 1.35
C PHE A 91 15.01 0.58 1.36
N GLU A 92 16.25 0.15 1.22
CA GLU A 92 17.41 1.02 1.16
C GLU A 92 17.46 1.88 -0.12
N GLU A 93 16.85 1.40 -1.21
CA GLU A 93 16.69 2.20 -2.44
C GLU A 93 15.63 3.29 -2.22
N PHE A 94 14.52 2.93 -1.58
CA PHE A 94 13.46 3.86 -1.20
C PHE A 94 14.00 4.96 -0.28
N GLU A 95 14.72 4.61 0.79
CA GLU A 95 15.31 5.59 1.71
C GLU A 95 16.24 6.59 1.01
N ARG A 96 17.04 6.12 0.06
CA ARG A 96 17.96 7.00 -0.72
C ARG A 96 17.25 7.97 -1.65
N LEU A 97 16.04 7.64 -2.07
CA LEU A 97 15.23 8.46 -2.98
C LEU A 97 14.33 9.43 -2.24
N LEU A 98 14.14 9.27 -0.93
CA LEU A 98 13.29 10.16 -0.14
C LEU A 98 13.82 11.60 -0.18
N PRO A 99 12.99 12.58 -0.59
CA PRO A 99 13.29 13.98 -0.41
C PRO A 99 13.15 14.36 1.08
N GLN A 100 13.11 15.66 1.37
CA GLN A 100 12.75 16.10 2.72
C GLN A 100 11.37 15.54 3.09
N THR A 101 11.30 14.77 4.17
CA THR A 101 10.12 13.97 4.49
C THR A 101 9.58 14.29 5.88
N THR A 102 8.26 14.39 5.97
CA THR A 102 7.52 14.49 7.22
C THR A 102 6.72 13.20 7.41
N PHE A 103 6.94 12.52 8.51
CA PHE A 103 6.19 11.34 8.93
C PHE A 103 5.01 11.76 9.80
N VAL A 104 3.81 11.36 9.44
CA VAL A 104 2.59 11.67 10.19
C VAL A 104 2.04 10.38 10.79
N SER A 105 1.84 10.35 12.10
CA SER A 105 1.31 9.18 12.81
C SER A 105 0.77 9.57 14.17
N ALA A 106 -0.35 8.97 14.58
CA ALA A 106 -0.83 9.05 15.96
C ALA A 106 -0.02 8.17 16.92
N THR A 107 0.64 7.14 16.39
CA THR A 107 1.42 6.14 17.15
C THR A 107 2.75 5.87 16.44
N PRO A 108 3.71 6.84 16.45
CA PRO A 108 5.00 6.68 15.79
C PRO A 108 5.74 5.43 16.28
N ALA A 109 6.30 4.68 15.33
CA ALA A 109 7.04 3.45 15.57
C ALA A 109 8.56 3.69 15.70
N ASP A 110 9.33 2.63 15.74
CA ASP A 110 10.78 2.72 15.95
C ASP A 110 11.52 3.37 14.77
N TYR A 111 10.98 3.24 13.58
CA TYR A 111 11.60 3.86 12.39
C TYR A 111 11.58 5.38 12.52
N GLU A 112 10.42 5.97 12.81
CA GLU A 112 10.26 7.41 12.97
C GLU A 112 11.11 7.94 14.13
N LYS A 113 11.07 7.26 15.26
CA LYS A 113 11.86 7.64 16.45
C LYS A 113 13.36 7.67 16.19
N LYS A 114 13.83 6.73 15.34
CA LYS A 114 15.26 6.61 15.00
C LYS A 114 15.72 7.63 13.95
N HIS A 115 14.85 8.02 13.03
CA HIS A 115 15.23 8.82 11.85
C HIS A 115 14.71 10.26 11.90
N ALA A 116 13.77 10.58 12.79
CA ALA A 116 13.27 11.95 12.93
C ALA A 116 14.32 12.88 13.53
N GLY A 117 14.65 13.96 12.83
CA GLY A 117 15.48 15.03 13.37
C GLY A 117 14.72 15.97 14.33
N GLN A 118 13.40 16.01 14.21
CA GLN A 118 12.49 16.80 15.04
C GLN A 118 11.16 16.08 15.19
N VAL A 119 10.56 16.14 16.37
CA VAL A 119 9.20 15.64 16.61
C VAL A 119 8.32 16.80 17.06
N VAL A 120 7.15 16.91 16.44
CA VAL A 120 6.13 17.93 16.76
C VAL A 120 4.83 17.22 17.06
N GLU A 121 4.17 17.60 18.15
CA GLU A 121 2.89 17.03 18.55
C GLU A 121 1.74 17.96 18.13
N GLN A 122 0.73 17.40 17.46
CA GLN A 122 -0.54 18.05 17.13
C GLN A 122 -1.61 17.56 18.12
N LEU A 123 -1.79 18.23 19.22
CA LEU A 123 -2.71 17.81 20.28
C LEU A 123 -4.15 18.30 20.07
N VAL A 124 -4.31 19.43 19.39
CA VAL A 124 -5.62 20.05 19.17
C VAL A 124 -6.15 19.71 17.79
N ARG A 125 -7.34 19.12 17.74
CA ARG A 125 -8.08 18.91 16.49
C ARG A 125 -8.87 20.18 16.15
N PRO A 126 -8.49 20.97 15.13
CA PRO A 126 -9.10 22.27 14.87
C PRO A 126 -10.49 22.21 14.22
N THR A 127 -11.03 21.01 13.96
CA THR A 127 -12.29 20.80 13.26
C THR A 127 -13.54 21.15 14.09
N GLY A 128 -13.42 21.28 15.40
CA GLY A 128 -14.56 21.46 16.32
C GLY A 128 -15.46 20.22 16.45
N LEU A 129 -15.13 19.12 15.77
CA LEU A 129 -15.84 17.85 15.88
C LEU A 129 -15.35 17.09 17.10
N VAL A 130 -16.26 16.74 17.99
CA VAL A 130 -15.96 15.86 19.14
C VAL A 130 -15.87 14.40 18.70
N ASP A 131 -15.12 13.60 19.45
CA ASP A 131 -15.10 12.15 19.24
C ASP A 131 -16.49 11.55 19.50
N PRO A 132 -16.85 10.46 18.78
CA PRO A 132 -18.13 9.81 18.98
C PRO A 132 -18.23 9.21 20.38
N MET A 133 -19.45 9.12 20.91
CA MET A 133 -19.70 8.41 22.15
C MET A 133 -19.42 6.92 21.94
N LEU A 134 -18.62 6.34 22.82
CA LEU A 134 -18.27 4.92 22.80
C LEU A 134 -19.10 4.16 23.83
N GLU A 135 -19.70 3.07 23.40
CA GLU A 135 -20.42 2.13 24.26
C GLU A 135 -19.83 0.73 24.10
N VAL A 136 -19.36 0.15 25.20
CA VAL A 136 -18.79 -1.20 25.24
C VAL A 136 -19.85 -2.15 25.77
N ARG A 137 -20.21 -3.16 24.98
CA ARG A 137 -21.23 -4.15 25.31
C ARG A 137 -20.64 -5.56 25.38
N PRO A 138 -21.28 -6.50 26.12
CA PRO A 138 -20.82 -7.89 26.18
C PRO A 138 -20.83 -8.58 24.82
N ALA A 139 -19.79 -9.39 24.54
CA ALA A 139 -19.65 -10.07 23.26
C ALA A 139 -20.52 -11.33 23.11
N GLN A 140 -21.13 -11.82 24.18
CA GLN A 140 -21.87 -13.10 24.19
C GLN A 140 -23.13 -13.09 23.28
N THR A 141 -23.79 -11.94 23.16
CA THR A 141 -25.00 -11.73 22.34
C THR A 141 -24.77 -10.66 21.27
N GLN A 142 -23.52 -10.46 20.86
CA GLN A 142 -23.14 -9.32 20.02
C GLN A 142 -23.85 -9.27 18.66
N VAL A 143 -24.18 -10.42 18.07
CA VAL A 143 -24.84 -10.47 16.76
C VAL A 143 -26.31 -10.03 16.86
N ASP A 144 -27.04 -10.54 17.83
CA ASP A 144 -28.45 -10.18 18.05
C ASP A 144 -28.59 -8.72 18.47
N ASP A 145 -27.68 -8.24 19.32
CA ASP A 145 -27.63 -6.85 19.76
C ASP A 145 -27.32 -5.93 18.57
N LEU A 146 -26.32 -6.27 17.74
CA LEU A 146 -25.96 -5.54 16.54
C LEU A 146 -27.14 -5.46 15.56
N LEU A 147 -27.82 -6.58 15.29
CA LEU A 147 -28.98 -6.60 14.39
C LEU A 147 -30.11 -5.70 14.90
N SER A 148 -30.32 -5.67 16.22
CA SER A 148 -31.30 -4.80 16.85
C SER A 148 -30.96 -3.31 16.66
N GLU A 149 -29.68 -2.94 16.88
CA GLU A 149 -29.19 -1.57 16.66
C GLU A 149 -29.26 -1.17 15.17
N ILE A 150 -28.93 -2.08 14.26
CA ILE A 150 -29.05 -1.83 12.82
C ILE A 150 -30.49 -1.49 12.45
N ARG A 151 -31.47 -2.26 12.94
CA ARG A 151 -32.91 -1.99 12.67
C ARG A 151 -33.34 -0.61 13.13
N ILE A 152 -32.94 -0.21 14.34
CA ILE A 152 -33.22 1.12 14.88
C ILE A 152 -32.65 2.22 13.98
N ARG A 153 -31.43 2.03 13.47
CA ARG A 153 -30.79 3.02 12.60
C ARG A 153 -31.44 3.07 11.22
N VAL A 154 -31.80 1.91 10.67
CA VAL A 154 -32.50 1.81 9.38
C VAL A 154 -33.86 2.51 9.43
N ASP A 155 -34.63 2.32 10.50
CA ASP A 155 -35.93 2.99 10.70
C ASP A 155 -35.77 4.53 10.74
N ARG A 156 -34.62 5.01 11.24
CA ARG A 156 -34.25 6.43 11.24
C ARG A 156 -33.62 6.91 9.93
N LYS A 157 -33.48 6.04 8.92
CA LYS A 157 -32.78 6.31 7.66
C LYS A 157 -31.29 6.70 7.85
N GLU A 158 -30.69 6.22 8.92
CA GLU A 158 -29.28 6.41 9.23
C GLU A 158 -28.45 5.27 8.59
N ARG A 159 -27.13 5.48 8.45
CA ARG A 159 -26.19 4.47 7.95
C ARG A 159 -25.46 3.81 9.11
N VAL A 160 -25.13 2.55 8.93
CA VAL A 160 -24.34 1.76 9.90
C VAL A 160 -23.09 1.24 9.20
N LEU A 161 -21.94 1.36 9.86
CA LEU A 161 -20.69 0.72 9.46
C LEU A 161 -20.37 -0.36 10.48
N VAL A 162 -20.24 -1.59 10.01
CA VAL A 162 -19.87 -2.74 10.84
C VAL A 162 -18.49 -3.20 10.44
N THR A 163 -17.60 -3.37 11.41
CA THR A 163 -16.26 -3.93 11.19
C THR A 163 -16.12 -5.24 11.97
N THR A 164 -15.46 -6.22 11.37
CA THR A 164 -15.25 -7.55 11.94
C THR A 164 -13.77 -7.93 11.90
N LEU A 165 -13.36 -8.89 12.72
CA LEU A 165 -11.99 -9.38 12.79
C LEU A 165 -11.61 -10.30 11.62
N SER A 166 -12.59 -10.89 10.93
CA SER A 166 -12.35 -11.82 9.84
C SER A 166 -13.40 -11.69 8.73
N LYS A 167 -13.01 -12.06 7.51
CA LYS A 167 -13.95 -12.11 6.37
C LYS A 167 -15.13 -13.03 6.61
N ARG A 168 -14.89 -14.20 7.20
CA ARG A 168 -15.94 -15.17 7.52
C ARG A 168 -17.01 -14.55 8.45
N MET A 169 -16.58 -13.83 9.47
CA MET A 169 -17.50 -13.18 10.39
C MET A 169 -18.29 -12.03 9.75
N ALA A 170 -17.83 -11.51 8.62
CA ALA A 170 -18.55 -10.50 7.85
C ALA A 170 -19.54 -11.10 6.86
N GLU A 171 -19.39 -12.36 6.50
CA GLU A 171 -20.25 -13.11 5.58
C GLU A 171 -21.42 -13.80 6.31
N ASP A 172 -21.22 -14.19 7.58
CA ASP A 172 -22.24 -14.75 8.47
C ASP A 172 -23.22 -13.65 8.94
#